data_27d281c822527edae802a4c01ddf59d6
#
_entry.id   27d281c822527edae802a4c01ddf59d6
#
_cell.length_a   1.000
_cell.length_b   1.000
_cell.length_c   1.000
_cell.angle_alpha   90.00
_cell.angle_beta   90.00
_cell.angle_gamma   90.00
#
_symmetry.space_group_name_H-M   'P 1'
#
loop_
_entity.id
_entity.type
_entity.pdbx_description
1 polymer ?
#
loop_
_entity_poly.entity_id
_entity_poly.type
_entity_poly.pdbx_seq_one_letter_code
_entity_poly.pdbx_strand_id
1 'polypeptide(L)'
;ETASNAFLHTWSLGVEEQFYLVWPLLILLIAPWAQGQPRRLAWFWLLVASLSLLACLWLVQSQAMLAFYLMPTRAWQFAAGALAWLLAQHLRPSLAQAKSASWLGLGLLVLSLIAIDASTLYPSMWALLPTMASMALLWAGSTDTLPAAIKPLCSAPMQAIGRLSYAWYLWHWPILVIGQQILPIHGHLGNTVLALGLSLLAAIAT
;
A
#
# COMPACT_ATOMS: atom_id res chain seq x y z
N GLU A 1 18.02 21.17 -2.37
CA GLU A 1 16.83 21.97 -1.97
C GLU A 1 15.58 21.11 -1.73
N THR A 2 15.35 20.03 -2.48
CA THR A 2 14.17 19.14 -2.27
C THR A 2 14.22 18.38 -0.95
N ALA A 3 15.39 17.96 -0.49
CA ALA A 3 15.55 17.19 0.76
C ALA A 3 15.28 18.01 2.03
N SER A 4 15.24 19.34 1.95
CA SER A 4 14.94 20.24 3.09
C SER A 4 13.46 20.61 3.22
N ASN A 5 12.61 20.15 2.30
CA ASN A 5 11.19 20.45 2.35
C ASN A 5 10.48 19.49 3.31
N ALA A 6 10.01 20.03 4.44
CA ALA A 6 9.31 19.27 5.49
C ALA A 6 7.98 18.64 5.02
N PHE A 7 7.41 19.12 3.92
CA PHE A 7 6.15 18.61 3.36
C PHE A 7 6.33 17.79 2.07
N LEU A 8 7.56 17.50 1.67
CA LEU A 8 7.80 16.77 0.43
C LEU A 8 7.09 15.41 0.39
N HIS A 9 6.99 14.71 1.52
CA HIS A 9 6.38 13.39 1.61
C HIS A 9 4.86 13.39 1.39
N THR A 10 4.18 14.55 1.54
CA THR A 10 2.71 14.64 1.38
C THR A 10 2.22 14.45 -0.06
N TRP A 11 3.14 14.34 -1.03
CA TRP A 11 2.75 14.03 -2.41
C TRP A 11 1.93 12.73 -2.52
N SER A 12 2.22 11.73 -1.69
CA SER A 12 1.49 10.45 -1.72
C SER A 12 0.04 10.62 -1.28
N LEU A 13 -0.24 11.58 -0.38
CA LEU A 13 -1.61 11.95 -0.01
C LEU A 13 -2.38 12.48 -1.22
N GLY A 14 -1.73 13.22 -2.13
CA GLY A 14 -2.36 13.67 -3.37
C GLY A 14 -2.86 12.51 -4.24
N VAL A 15 -2.18 11.38 -4.25
CA VAL A 15 -2.66 10.15 -4.93
C VAL A 15 -3.85 9.54 -4.20
N GLU A 16 -3.81 9.52 -2.86
CA GLU A 16 -4.90 8.99 -2.04
C GLU A 16 -6.15 9.87 -2.13
N GLU A 17 -6.01 11.20 -2.13
CA GLU A 17 -7.13 12.15 -2.32
C GLU A 17 -7.81 11.93 -3.68
N GLN A 18 -7.02 11.77 -4.76
CA GLN A 18 -7.54 11.42 -6.06
C GLN A 18 -8.30 10.08 -6.03
N PHE A 19 -7.78 9.09 -5.30
CA PHE A 19 -8.46 7.82 -5.13
C PHE A 19 -9.79 7.98 -4.39
N TYR A 20 -9.83 8.71 -3.27
CA TYR A 20 -11.05 8.93 -2.50
C TYR A 20 -12.14 9.67 -3.30
N LEU A 21 -11.75 10.50 -4.25
CA LEU A 21 -12.69 11.18 -5.14
C LEU A 21 -13.15 10.28 -6.30
N VAL A 22 -12.20 9.66 -6.99
CA VAL A 22 -12.46 8.91 -8.23
C VAL A 22 -13.11 7.55 -7.97
N TRP A 23 -12.67 6.84 -6.91
CA TRP A 23 -13.11 5.48 -6.66
C TRP A 23 -14.59 5.34 -6.32
N PRO A 24 -15.17 6.17 -5.43
CA PRO A 24 -16.62 6.15 -5.18
C PRO A 24 -17.42 6.47 -6.45
N LEU A 25 -16.97 7.42 -7.27
CA LEU A 25 -17.62 7.75 -8.53
C LEU A 25 -17.61 6.57 -9.51
N LEU A 26 -16.49 5.88 -9.64
CA LEU A 26 -16.39 4.65 -10.45
C LEU A 26 -17.34 3.57 -9.95
N ILE A 27 -17.44 3.37 -8.63
CA ILE A 27 -18.35 2.39 -8.04
C ILE A 27 -19.81 2.78 -8.34
N LEU A 28 -20.19 4.05 -8.18
CA LEU A 28 -21.53 4.53 -8.46
C LEU A 28 -21.90 4.36 -9.95
N LEU A 29 -20.97 4.62 -10.85
CA LEU A 29 -21.18 4.46 -12.30
C LEU A 29 -21.32 2.99 -12.71
N ILE A 30 -20.55 2.08 -12.09
CA ILE A 30 -20.55 0.67 -12.46
C ILE A 30 -21.65 -0.14 -11.77
N ALA A 31 -22.14 0.34 -10.60
CA ALA A 31 -23.12 -0.39 -9.81
C ALA A 31 -24.40 -0.77 -10.57
N PRO A 32 -25.04 0.14 -11.37
CA PRO A 32 -26.23 -0.21 -12.14
C PRO A 32 -25.98 -1.29 -13.19
N TRP A 33 -24.81 -1.25 -13.85
CA TRP A 33 -24.42 -2.26 -14.86
C TRP A 33 -24.08 -3.59 -14.20
N ALA A 34 -23.43 -3.56 -13.06
CA ALA A 34 -23.04 -4.78 -12.35
C ALA A 34 -24.25 -5.51 -11.75
N GLN A 35 -25.30 -4.77 -11.31
CA GLN A 35 -26.57 -5.30 -10.78
C GLN A 35 -26.40 -6.50 -9.83
N GLY A 36 -25.44 -6.42 -8.92
CA GLY A 36 -25.12 -7.50 -7.98
C GLY A 36 -24.41 -8.73 -8.61
N GLN A 37 -24.00 -8.65 -9.87
CA GLN A 37 -23.26 -9.73 -10.52
C GLN A 37 -21.74 -9.62 -10.26
N PRO A 38 -21.15 -10.46 -9.38
CA PRO A 38 -19.74 -10.34 -8.99
C PRO A 38 -18.78 -10.56 -10.16
N ARG A 39 -19.19 -11.36 -11.15
CA ARG A 39 -18.39 -11.59 -12.36
C ARG A 39 -18.20 -10.31 -13.18
N ARG A 40 -19.26 -9.47 -13.31
CA ARG A 40 -19.16 -8.18 -14.04
C ARG A 40 -18.23 -7.24 -13.30
N LEU A 41 -18.33 -7.15 -11.97
CA LEU A 41 -17.40 -6.38 -11.16
C LEU A 41 -15.97 -6.87 -11.31
N ALA A 42 -15.74 -8.18 -11.29
CA ALA A 42 -14.40 -8.74 -11.47
C ALA A 42 -13.81 -8.38 -12.84
N TRP A 43 -14.58 -8.49 -13.92
CA TRP A 43 -14.13 -8.10 -15.26
C TRP A 43 -13.83 -6.60 -15.36
N PHE A 44 -14.65 -5.75 -14.74
CA PHE A 44 -14.41 -4.32 -14.70
C PHE A 44 -13.09 -4.00 -13.98
N TRP A 45 -12.89 -4.56 -12.78
CA TRP A 45 -11.64 -4.31 -12.04
C TRP A 45 -10.42 -4.93 -12.70
N LEU A 46 -10.55 -6.06 -13.37
CA LEU A 46 -9.49 -6.64 -14.18
C LEU A 46 -9.13 -5.72 -15.35
N LEU A 47 -10.12 -5.15 -16.04
CA LEU A 47 -9.89 -4.19 -17.12
C LEU A 47 -9.18 -2.94 -16.59
N VAL A 48 -9.66 -2.35 -15.50
CA VAL A 48 -9.02 -1.18 -14.86
C VAL A 48 -7.59 -1.51 -14.46
N ALA A 49 -7.36 -2.66 -13.82
CA ALA A 49 -6.03 -3.10 -13.42
C ALA A 49 -5.10 -3.27 -14.63
N SER A 50 -5.58 -3.93 -15.69
CA SER A 50 -4.78 -4.18 -16.89
C SER A 50 -4.41 -2.88 -17.61
N LEU A 51 -5.38 -2.00 -17.85
CA LEU A 51 -5.14 -0.73 -18.53
C LEU A 51 -4.20 0.18 -17.71
N SER A 52 -4.41 0.26 -16.40
CA SER A 52 -3.57 1.04 -15.50
C SER A 52 -2.14 0.49 -15.40
N LEU A 53 -1.98 -0.84 -15.33
CA LEU A 53 -0.66 -1.47 -15.31
C LEU A 53 0.08 -1.25 -16.64
N LEU A 54 -0.59 -1.41 -17.78
CA LEU A 54 -0.01 -1.13 -19.08
C LEU A 54 0.42 0.34 -19.20
N ALA A 55 -0.43 1.27 -18.77
CA ALA A 55 -0.09 2.69 -18.73
C ALA A 55 1.11 2.96 -17.82
N CYS A 56 1.18 2.30 -16.64
CA CYS A 56 2.32 2.38 -15.74
C CYS A 56 3.61 1.90 -16.40
N LEU A 57 3.59 0.71 -17.02
CA LEU A 57 4.77 0.11 -17.66
C LEU A 57 5.25 0.92 -18.86
N TRP A 58 4.33 1.52 -19.60
CA TRP A 58 4.67 2.40 -20.72
C TRP A 58 5.25 3.73 -20.23
N LEU A 59 4.59 4.37 -19.26
CA LEU A 59 4.98 5.70 -18.80
C LEU A 59 6.27 5.67 -17.97
N VAL A 60 6.53 4.61 -17.21
CA VAL A 60 7.72 4.50 -16.39
C VAL A 60 9.03 4.50 -17.21
N GLN A 61 8.96 4.04 -18.46
CA GLN A 61 10.12 4.04 -19.37
C GLN A 61 10.47 5.42 -19.93
N SER A 62 9.46 6.28 -20.12
CA SER A 62 9.63 7.60 -20.73
C SER A 62 9.59 8.75 -19.73
N GLN A 63 8.75 8.63 -18.70
CA GLN A 63 8.46 9.67 -17.72
C GLN A 63 8.23 9.08 -16.33
N ALA A 64 9.28 8.47 -15.75
CA ALA A 64 9.22 7.76 -14.47
C ALA A 64 8.60 8.61 -13.33
N MET A 65 8.87 9.90 -13.32
CA MET A 65 8.33 10.83 -12.33
C MET A 65 6.79 10.93 -12.43
N LEU A 66 6.24 11.06 -13.64
CA LEU A 66 4.79 11.08 -13.84
C LEU A 66 4.17 9.72 -13.51
N ALA A 67 4.82 8.61 -13.90
CA ALA A 67 4.36 7.27 -13.53
C ALA A 67 4.27 7.09 -12.01
N PHE A 68 5.14 7.77 -11.26
CA PHE A 68 5.18 7.66 -9.80
C PHE A 68 4.10 8.51 -9.11
N TYR A 69 3.80 9.72 -9.62
CA TYR A 69 2.91 10.68 -8.96
C TYR A 69 1.46 10.64 -9.45
N LEU A 70 1.17 10.03 -10.61
CA LEU A 70 -0.17 10.00 -11.16
C LEU A 70 -1.00 8.82 -10.64
N MET A 71 -2.23 9.08 -10.21
CA MET A 71 -3.17 8.05 -9.78
C MET A 71 -3.50 7.03 -10.89
N PRO A 72 -3.71 7.39 -12.18
CA PRO A 72 -4.02 6.41 -13.22
C PRO A 72 -2.99 5.31 -13.39
N THR A 73 -1.71 5.57 -13.15
CA THR A 73 -0.63 4.58 -13.22
C THR A 73 -0.53 3.68 -11.99
N ARG A 74 -1.26 4.02 -10.93
CA ARG A 74 -1.36 3.28 -9.67
C ARG A 74 -2.73 2.67 -9.42
N ALA A 75 -3.72 3.00 -10.24
CA ALA A 75 -5.10 2.52 -10.10
C ALA A 75 -5.19 0.99 -10.14
N TRP A 76 -4.25 0.29 -10.81
CA TRP A 76 -4.18 -1.16 -10.83
C TRP A 76 -3.96 -1.76 -9.43
N GLN A 77 -3.22 -1.09 -8.54
CA GLN A 77 -3.01 -1.54 -7.15
C GLN A 77 -4.31 -1.45 -6.35
N PHE A 78 -5.08 -0.39 -6.53
CA PHE A 78 -6.40 -0.24 -5.91
C PHE A 78 -7.41 -1.24 -6.49
N ALA A 79 -7.38 -1.47 -7.82
CA ALA A 79 -8.20 -2.49 -8.47
C ALA A 79 -7.85 -3.90 -7.99
N ALA A 80 -6.57 -4.20 -7.74
CA ALA A 80 -6.12 -5.44 -7.12
C ALA A 80 -6.72 -5.63 -5.72
N GLY A 81 -6.79 -4.57 -4.91
CA GLY A 81 -7.49 -4.58 -3.62
C GLY A 81 -8.99 -4.92 -3.75
N ALA A 82 -9.67 -4.31 -4.74
CA ALA A 82 -11.08 -4.61 -5.03
C ALA A 82 -11.27 -6.07 -5.48
N LEU A 83 -10.36 -6.60 -6.31
CA LEU A 83 -10.36 -8.00 -6.72
C LEU A 83 -10.09 -8.95 -5.55
N ALA A 84 -9.17 -8.60 -4.65
CA ALA A 84 -8.92 -9.39 -3.44
C ALA A 84 -10.15 -9.45 -2.55
N TRP A 85 -10.88 -8.34 -2.40
CA TRP A 85 -12.14 -8.29 -1.67
C TRP A 85 -13.21 -9.16 -2.32
N LEU A 86 -13.40 -9.09 -3.65
CA LEU A 86 -14.34 -9.94 -4.38
C LEU A 86 -13.99 -11.42 -4.22
N LEU A 87 -12.70 -11.75 -4.30
CA LEU A 87 -12.22 -13.11 -4.10
C LEU A 87 -12.57 -13.60 -2.69
N ALA A 88 -12.31 -12.79 -1.66
CA ALA A 88 -12.62 -13.11 -0.28
C ALA A 88 -14.13 -13.33 -0.03
N GLN A 89 -15.00 -12.58 -0.69
CA GLN A 89 -16.45 -12.71 -0.57
C GLN A 89 -17.02 -13.95 -1.25
N HIS A 90 -16.47 -14.35 -2.40
CA HIS A 90 -17.08 -15.38 -3.24
C HIS A 90 -16.31 -16.70 -3.27
N LEU A 91 -15.01 -16.67 -2.94
CA LEU A 91 -14.12 -17.84 -2.97
C LEU A 91 -13.32 -17.89 -1.66
N ARG A 92 -13.99 -18.23 -0.57
CA ARG A 92 -13.33 -18.39 0.73
C ARG A 92 -12.31 -19.54 0.67
N PRO A 93 -11.07 -19.31 1.09
CA PRO A 93 -10.06 -20.35 1.03
C PRO A 93 -10.33 -21.42 2.09
N SER A 94 -10.05 -22.68 1.75
CA SER A 94 -9.90 -23.74 2.75
C SER A 94 -8.72 -23.43 3.69
N LEU A 95 -8.67 -24.04 4.86
CA LEU A 95 -7.57 -23.82 5.81
C LEU A 95 -6.18 -24.14 5.20
N ALA A 96 -6.10 -25.16 4.34
CA ALA A 96 -4.85 -25.50 3.64
C ALA A 96 -4.44 -24.40 2.65
N GLN A 97 -5.37 -23.90 1.83
CA GLN A 97 -5.14 -22.80 0.91
C GLN A 97 -4.77 -21.51 1.66
N ALA A 98 -5.45 -21.20 2.76
CA ALA A 98 -5.15 -20.03 3.57
C ALA A 98 -3.74 -20.11 4.19
N LYS A 99 -3.31 -21.30 4.65
CA LYS A 99 -1.92 -21.51 5.14
C LYS A 99 -0.91 -21.25 4.02
N SER A 100 -1.12 -21.84 2.83
CA SER A 100 -0.22 -21.64 1.68
C SER A 100 -0.19 -20.17 1.25
N ALA A 101 -1.34 -19.52 1.13
CA ALA A 101 -1.45 -18.11 0.78
C ALA A 101 -0.79 -17.19 1.82
N SER A 102 -0.89 -17.52 3.12
CA SER A 102 -0.21 -16.78 4.19
C SER A 102 1.31 -16.80 4.04
N TRP A 103 1.89 -17.98 3.84
CA TRP A 103 3.34 -18.12 3.65
C TRP A 103 3.81 -17.50 2.33
N LEU A 104 3.05 -17.67 1.25
CA LEU A 104 3.34 -17.02 -0.02
C LEU A 104 3.31 -15.49 0.12
N GLY A 105 2.27 -14.94 0.75
CA GLY A 105 2.14 -13.51 0.96
C GLY A 105 3.26 -12.93 1.83
N LEU A 106 3.60 -13.59 2.94
CA LEU A 106 4.73 -13.18 3.78
C LEU A 106 6.07 -13.28 3.03
N GLY A 107 6.28 -14.36 2.27
CA GLY A 107 7.49 -14.55 1.46
C GLY A 107 7.63 -13.47 0.38
N LEU A 108 6.56 -13.15 -0.34
CA LEU A 108 6.55 -12.07 -1.33
C LEU A 108 6.77 -10.69 -0.69
N LEU A 109 6.23 -10.46 0.51
CA LEU A 109 6.45 -9.21 1.25
C LEU A 109 7.92 -9.07 1.63
N VAL A 110 8.53 -10.10 2.21
CA VAL A 110 9.96 -10.10 2.56
C VAL A 110 10.81 -9.95 1.30
N LEU A 111 10.47 -10.67 0.22
CA LEU A 111 11.17 -10.55 -1.05
C LEU A 111 11.09 -9.12 -1.60
N SER A 112 9.93 -8.45 -1.50
CA SER A 112 9.79 -7.06 -1.95
C SER A 112 10.66 -6.09 -1.16
N LEU A 113 10.83 -6.31 0.16
CA LEU A 113 11.70 -5.48 1.01
C LEU A 113 13.19 -5.65 0.68
N ILE A 114 13.58 -6.83 0.19
CA ILE A 114 14.97 -7.13 -0.15
C ILE A 114 15.29 -6.73 -1.61
N ALA A 115 14.34 -6.97 -2.52
CA ALA A 115 14.58 -6.83 -3.96
C ALA A 115 14.30 -5.41 -4.50
N ILE A 116 13.53 -4.59 -3.77
CA ILE A 116 13.20 -3.21 -4.20
C ILE A 116 14.11 -2.26 -3.43
N ASP A 117 14.97 -1.57 -4.15
CA ASP A 117 15.90 -0.58 -3.62
C ASP A 117 15.79 0.78 -4.36
N ALA A 118 16.64 1.73 -3.99
CA ALA A 118 16.64 3.07 -4.57
C ALA A 118 17.04 3.09 -6.07
N SER A 119 17.69 2.03 -6.57
CA SER A 119 18.07 1.87 -7.99
C SER A 119 16.96 1.25 -8.82
N THR A 120 15.97 0.64 -8.17
CA THR A 120 14.86 -0.06 -8.81
C THR A 120 13.93 0.93 -9.49
N LEU A 121 13.64 0.73 -10.77
CA LEU A 121 12.67 1.54 -11.51
C LEU A 121 11.26 1.29 -10.95
N TYR A 122 10.74 2.24 -10.17
CA TYR A 122 9.46 2.13 -9.46
C TYR A 122 8.56 3.34 -9.79
N PRO A 123 7.21 3.15 -9.96
CA PRO A 123 6.46 1.88 -10.00
C PRO A 123 6.67 1.14 -11.32
N SER A 124 6.80 -0.17 -11.29
CA SER A 124 6.97 -1.02 -12.46
C SER A 124 6.48 -2.44 -12.14
N MET A 125 6.96 -3.46 -12.86
CA MET A 125 6.70 -4.87 -12.52
C MET A 125 7.10 -5.24 -11.08
N TRP A 126 8.07 -4.55 -10.47
CA TRP A 126 8.46 -4.76 -9.09
C TRP A 126 7.34 -4.47 -8.09
N ALA A 127 6.45 -3.53 -8.41
CA ALA A 127 5.28 -3.24 -7.58
C ALA A 127 4.25 -4.38 -7.53
N LEU A 128 4.34 -5.39 -8.42
CA LEU A 128 3.54 -6.61 -8.32
C LEU A 128 3.86 -7.42 -7.07
N LEU A 129 5.12 -7.45 -6.62
CA LEU A 129 5.52 -8.22 -5.44
C LEU A 129 4.73 -7.81 -4.19
N PRO A 130 4.76 -6.55 -3.72
CA PRO A 130 3.99 -6.15 -2.54
C PRO A 130 2.48 -6.17 -2.78
N THR A 131 2.01 -5.94 -4.01
CA THR A 131 0.59 -5.99 -4.35
C THR A 131 0.05 -7.41 -4.24
N MET A 132 0.72 -8.38 -4.85
CA MET A 132 0.34 -9.80 -4.76
C MET A 132 0.51 -10.35 -3.34
N ALA A 133 1.53 -9.90 -2.61
CA ALA A 133 1.69 -10.21 -1.19
C ALA A 133 0.45 -9.77 -0.39
N SER A 134 0.03 -8.52 -0.56
CA SER A 134 -1.14 -7.97 0.12
C SER A 134 -2.43 -8.71 -0.25
N MET A 135 -2.64 -9.01 -1.54
CA MET A 135 -3.80 -9.78 -2.00
C MET A 135 -3.83 -11.18 -1.37
N ALA A 136 -2.69 -11.88 -1.34
CA ALA A 136 -2.59 -13.23 -0.76
C ALA A 136 -2.87 -13.21 0.75
N LEU A 137 -2.35 -12.21 1.48
CA LEU A 137 -2.58 -12.07 2.93
C LEU A 137 -4.04 -11.70 3.24
N LEU A 138 -4.65 -10.80 2.47
CA LEU A 138 -6.07 -10.43 2.61
C LEU A 138 -6.97 -11.63 2.36
N TRP A 139 -6.70 -12.39 1.28
CA TRP A 139 -7.47 -13.59 0.99
C TRP A 139 -7.28 -14.67 2.05
N ALA A 140 -6.03 -14.90 2.50
CA ALA A 140 -5.76 -15.84 3.59
C ALA A 140 -6.46 -15.46 4.90
N GLY A 141 -6.63 -14.16 5.18
CA GLY A 141 -7.32 -13.65 6.35
C GLY A 141 -8.85 -13.75 6.29
N SER A 142 -9.44 -14.10 5.14
CA SER A 142 -10.90 -14.20 4.97
C SER A 142 -11.50 -15.53 5.46
N THR A 143 -10.71 -16.40 6.05
CA THR A 143 -11.19 -17.68 6.64
C THR A 143 -11.74 -17.49 8.05
N ASP A 144 -12.61 -18.40 8.47
CA ASP A 144 -13.14 -18.41 9.84
C ASP A 144 -12.06 -18.75 10.88
N THR A 145 -11.03 -19.53 10.48
CA THR A 145 -9.90 -19.91 11.34
C THR A 145 -8.61 -19.34 10.78
N LEU A 146 -8.09 -18.29 11.41
CA LEU A 146 -6.86 -17.62 10.97
C LEU A 146 -5.64 -18.56 11.00
N PRO A 147 -4.89 -18.68 9.90
CA PRO A 147 -3.61 -19.37 9.88
C PRO A 147 -2.63 -18.80 10.89
N ALA A 148 -1.83 -19.68 11.53
CA ALA A 148 -0.88 -19.28 12.56
C ALA A 148 0.13 -18.22 12.05
N ALA A 149 0.52 -18.31 10.77
CA ALA A 149 1.47 -17.41 10.16
C ALA A 149 1.03 -15.93 10.14
N ILE A 150 -0.28 -15.66 10.04
CA ILE A 150 -0.81 -14.28 9.98
C ILE A 150 -1.45 -13.83 11.30
N LYS A 151 -1.59 -14.70 12.30
CA LYS A 151 -2.08 -14.30 13.63
C LYS A 151 -1.33 -13.10 14.23
N PRO A 152 0.01 -12.99 14.14
CA PRO A 152 0.73 -11.84 14.66
C PRO A 152 0.27 -10.52 14.01
N LEU A 153 -0.07 -10.52 12.72
CA LEU A 153 -0.57 -9.33 12.02
C LEU A 153 -1.94 -8.87 12.53
N CYS A 154 -2.73 -9.79 13.09
CA CYS A 154 -4.05 -9.52 13.67
C CYS A 154 -3.97 -9.23 15.18
N SER A 155 -2.78 -9.18 15.77
CA SER A 155 -2.59 -8.90 17.21
C SER A 155 -2.92 -7.46 17.57
N ALA A 156 -3.33 -7.21 18.83
CA ALA A 156 -3.67 -5.88 19.30
C ALA A 156 -2.53 -4.85 19.13
N PRO A 157 -1.23 -5.18 19.41
CA PRO A 157 -0.13 -4.26 19.13
C PRO A 157 -0.01 -3.90 17.65
N MET A 158 -0.12 -4.87 16.75
CA MET A 158 -0.01 -4.63 15.32
C MET A 158 -1.17 -3.78 14.79
N GLN A 159 -2.38 -4.01 15.28
CA GLN A 159 -3.54 -3.16 14.98
C GLN A 159 -3.38 -1.75 15.54
N ALA A 160 -2.78 -1.58 16.73
CA ALA A 160 -2.49 -0.27 17.29
C ALA A 160 -1.50 0.50 16.41
N ILE A 161 -0.42 -0.16 15.94
CA ILE A 161 0.52 0.44 14.97
C ILE A 161 -0.22 0.84 13.69
N GLY A 162 -1.10 -0.03 13.16
CA GLY A 162 -1.90 0.26 11.97
C GLY A 162 -2.79 1.49 12.14
N ARG A 163 -3.45 1.65 13.30
CA ARG A 163 -4.26 2.85 13.59
C ARG A 163 -3.44 4.13 13.67
N LEU A 164 -2.22 4.05 14.20
CA LEU A 164 -1.32 5.19 14.33
C LEU A 164 -0.53 5.49 13.06
N SER A 165 -0.51 4.57 12.09
CA SER A 165 0.37 4.65 10.93
C SER A 165 0.18 5.92 10.11
N TYR A 166 -1.06 6.37 9.93
CA TYR A 166 -1.37 7.60 9.19
C TYR A 166 -0.86 8.86 9.93
N ALA A 167 -1.17 9.00 11.21
CA ALA A 167 -0.68 10.12 12.01
C ALA A 167 0.86 10.10 12.07
N TRP A 168 1.45 8.91 12.26
CA TRP A 168 2.91 8.77 12.28
C TRP A 168 3.53 9.10 10.92
N TYR A 169 2.93 8.71 9.80
CA TYR A 169 3.34 9.13 8.47
C TYR A 169 3.33 10.65 8.30
N LEU A 170 2.35 11.37 8.85
CA LEU A 170 2.31 12.82 8.78
C LEU A 170 3.43 13.48 9.62
N TRP A 171 3.74 12.94 10.78
CA TRP A 171 4.71 13.54 11.71
C TRP A 171 6.16 13.15 11.48
N HIS A 172 6.44 11.93 10.97
CA HIS A 172 7.82 11.42 10.90
C HIS A 172 8.74 12.27 10.03
N TRP A 173 8.30 12.66 8.85
CA TRP A 173 9.11 13.40 7.90
C TRP A 173 9.39 14.85 8.34
N PRO A 174 8.40 15.68 8.74
CA PRO A 174 8.66 17.01 9.28
C PRO A 174 9.63 16.97 10.46
N ILE A 175 9.46 16.04 11.39
CA ILE A 175 10.34 15.93 12.55
C ILE A 175 11.76 15.51 12.14
N LEU A 176 11.92 14.61 11.18
CA LEU A 176 13.24 14.26 10.66
C LEU A 176 13.89 15.44 9.93
N VAL A 177 13.17 16.16 9.07
CA VAL A 177 13.72 17.28 8.29
C VAL A 177 14.07 18.46 9.19
N ILE A 178 13.19 18.84 10.10
CA ILE A 178 13.45 19.93 11.04
C ILE A 178 14.53 19.50 12.05
N GLY A 179 14.47 18.27 12.51
CA GLY A 179 15.45 17.71 13.43
C GLY A 179 16.89 17.73 12.89
N GLN A 180 17.06 17.53 11.58
CA GLN A 180 18.36 17.62 10.90
C GLN A 180 18.97 19.05 10.93
N GLN A 181 18.14 20.07 11.04
CA GLN A 181 18.61 21.46 11.16
C GLN A 181 19.12 21.79 12.58
N ILE A 182 18.65 21.05 13.58
CA ILE A 182 18.97 21.27 15.00
C ILE A 182 20.06 20.30 15.47
N LEU A 183 19.98 19.03 15.03
CA LEU A 183 20.87 17.95 15.43
C LEU A 183 21.34 17.17 14.19
N PRO A 184 22.62 16.77 14.13
CA PRO A 184 23.09 15.92 13.04
C PRO A 184 22.45 14.53 13.13
N ILE A 185 21.38 14.28 12.38
CA ILE A 185 20.66 12.99 12.36
C ILE A 185 21.41 11.98 11.49
N HIS A 186 21.89 12.43 10.31
CA HIS A 186 22.65 11.58 9.41
C HIS A 186 23.98 11.11 10.03
N GLY A 187 24.17 9.80 10.10
CA GLY A 187 25.36 9.18 10.72
C GLY A 187 25.28 9.00 12.23
N HIS A 188 24.26 9.54 12.91
CA HIS A 188 24.08 9.39 14.36
C HIS A 188 22.78 8.62 14.66
N LEU A 189 22.90 7.30 14.84
CA LEU A 189 21.76 6.40 15.10
C LEU A 189 20.89 6.89 16.27
N GLY A 190 21.53 7.40 17.37
CA GLY A 190 20.81 7.90 18.53
C GLY A 190 19.88 9.06 18.21
N ASN A 191 20.32 10.02 17.39
CA ASN A 191 19.52 11.18 16.99
C ASN A 191 18.36 10.78 16.08
N THR A 192 18.61 9.81 15.17
CA THR A 192 17.57 9.24 14.30
C THR A 192 16.48 8.54 15.13
N VAL A 193 16.89 7.71 16.10
CA VAL A 193 15.95 7.01 17.00
C VAL A 193 15.16 8.01 17.85
N LEU A 194 15.80 9.07 18.34
CA LEU A 194 15.13 10.13 19.09
C LEU A 194 14.08 10.84 18.24
N ALA A 195 14.41 11.22 17.00
CA ALA A 195 13.48 11.88 16.08
C ALA A 195 12.29 10.97 15.72
N LEU A 196 12.53 9.68 15.47
CA LEU A 196 11.47 8.69 15.24
C LEU A 196 10.59 8.50 16.49
N GLY A 197 11.18 8.48 17.68
CA GLY A 197 10.45 8.41 18.95
C GLY A 197 9.57 9.64 19.17
N LEU A 198 10.10 10.84 18.93
CA LEU A 198 9.33 12.09 19.02
C LEU A 198 8.20 12.14 17.99
N SER A 199 8.42 11.64 16.77
CA SER A 199 7.37 11.56 15.75
C SER A 199 6.25 10.60 16.13
N LEU A 200 6.58 9.49 16.79
CA LEU A 200 5.58 8.55 17.31
C LEU A 200 4.79 9.16 18.48
N LEU A 201 5.45 9.86 19.39
CA LEU A 201 4.77 10.58 20.48
C LEU A 201 3.81 11.66 19.95
N ALA A 202 4.23 12.41 18.92
CA ALA A 202 3.36 13.37 18.26
C ALA A 202 2.15 12.67 17.59
N ALA A 203 2.36 11.52 16.94
CA ALA A 203 1.29 10.73 16.35
C ALA A 203 0.28 10.18 17.37
N ILE A 204 0.73 9.85 18.57
CA ILE A 204 -0.14 9.37 19.67
C ILE A 204 -0.96 10.53 20.26
N ALA A 205 -0.42 11.76 20.24
CA ALA A 205 -1.07 12.93 20.80
C ALA A 205 -2.12 13.57 19.88
N THR A 206 -2.18 13.17 18.59
CA THR A 206 -3.11 13.69 17.56
C THR A 206 -4.14 12.67 17.13
#